data_7aa06a48f514348cb8adb665c4a75b6f
#
_entry.id   7aa06a48f514348cb8adb665c4a75b6f
#
_cell.length_a   1.000
_cell.length_b   1.000
_cell.length_c   1.000
_cell.angle_alpha   90.00
_cell.angle_beta   90.00
_cell.angle_gamma   90.00
#
_symmetry.space_group_name_H-M   'P 1'
#
loop_
_entity.id
_entity.type
_entity.pdbx_description
1 polymer ?
#
loop_
_entity_poly.entity_id
_entity_poly.type
_entity_poly.pdbx_seq_one_letter_code
_entity_poly.pdbx_strand_id
1 'polypeptide(L)'
;MQLSNNFRLSEFTRSDTAKRLGIVNECSSVEQVLNLAYLCHMVLQPLRDRFGPIRINSGYRCPELNSAVGGVKNSQHMRGEAADIHLPSVEIGKEYFAFLKTLPAVDELIWERKGNTHWIHVSARRVKDPSPALPSMGGGSYNSKHRASKLSP
;
A
#
# COMPACT_ATOMS: atom_id res chain seq x y z
N MET A 1 -6.33 -3.10 -16.95
CA MET A 1 -5.85 -4.38 -16.38
C MET A 1 -6.43 -4.57 -14.99
N GLN A 2 -6.99 -5.72 -14.76
CA GLN A 2 -7.58 -6.10 -13.47
C GLN A 2 -6.51 -6.74 -12.59
N LEU A 3 -6.38 -6.27 -11.35
CA LEU A 3 -5.40 -6.81 -10.40
C LEU A 3 -6.03 -7.80 -9.41
N SER A 4 -7.27 -7.56 -9.02
CA SER A 4 -8.07 -8.47 -8.22
C SER A 4 -9.54 -8.19 -8.52
N ASN A 5 -10.47 -8.84 -7.83
CA ASN A 5 -11.89 -8.73 -8.15
C ASN A 5 -12.41 -7.30 -8.24
N ASN A 6 -11.93 -6.42 -7.35
CA ASN A 6 -12.43 -5.05 -7.27
C ASN A 6 -11.36 -3.98 -7.49
N PHE A 7 -10.14 -4.37 -7.87
CA PHE A 7 -9.06 -3.41 -8.07
C PHE A 7 -8.47 -3.48 -9.47
N ARG A 8 -8.27 -2.30 -10.07
CA ARG A 8 -7.67 -2.16 -11.40
C ARG A 8 -6.34 -1.43 -11.28
N LEU A 9 -5.42 -1.73 -12.18
CA LEU A 9 -4.11 -1.07 -12.24
C LEU A 9 -4.24 0.45 -12.28
N SER A 10 -5.22 0.98 -13.01
CA SER A 10 -5.42 2.42 -13.15
C SER A 10 -5.65 3.13 -11.80
N GLU A 11 -6.19 2.43 -10.81
CA GLU A 11 -6.39 3.02 -9.49
C GLU A 11 -5.06 3.28 -8.77
N PHE A 12 -4.02 2.54 -9.14
CA PHE A 12 -2.70 2.61 -8.50
C PHE A 12 -1.73 3.50 -9.25
N THR A 13 -2.01 3.82 -10.49
CA THR A 13 -1.16 4.71 -11.30
C THR A 13 -1.74 6.12 -11.42
N ARG A 14 -3.01 6.30 -11.07
CA ARG A 14 -3.64 7.62 -11.07
C ARG A 14 -2.98 8.53 -10.04
N SER A 15 -2.69 9.76 -10.46
CA SER A 15 -2.11 10.77 -9.57
C SER A 15 -2.45 12.15 -10.11
N ASP A 16 -3.12 12.96 -9.28
CA ASP A 16 -3.45 14.34 -9.63
C ASP A 16 -2.16 15.17 -9.73
N THR A 17 -1.18 14.90 -8.89
CA THR A 17 0.11 15.56 -8.94
C THR A 17 0.84 15.26 -10.25
N ALA A 18 0.87 14.00 -10.64
CA ALA A 18 1.49 13.60 -11.90
C ALA A 18 0.82 14.29 -13.08
N LYS A 19 -0.51 14.31 -13.08
CA LYS A 19 -1.28 14.96 -14.14
C LYS A 19 -0.96 16.47 -14.20
N ARG A 20 -0.94 17.13 -13.06
CA ARG A 20 -0.65 18.57 -13.00
C ARG A 20 0.77 18.90 -13.46
N LEU A 21 1.73 18.05 -13.16
CA LEU A 21 3.13 18.25 -13.50
C LEU A 21 3.54 17.64 -14.83
N GLY A 22 2.61 16.99 -15.55
CA GLY A 22 2.93 16.35 -16.82
C GLY A 22 3.83 15.12 -16.68
N ILE A 23 3.78 14.43 -15.54
CA ILE A 23 4.56 13.24 -15.29
C ILE A 23 3.75 12.00 -15.73
N VAL A 24 4.38 11.15 -16.54
CA VAL A 24 3.79 9.86 -16.93
C VAL A 24 4.07 8.86 -15.81
N ASN A 25 3.03 8.52 -15.06
CA ASN A 25 3.16 7.61 -13.92
C ASN A 25 2.65 6.23 -14.30
N GLU A 26 3.51 5.42 -14.88
CA GLU A 26 3.22 4.07 -15.31
C GLU A 26 4.26 3.10 -14.78
N CYS A 27 3.85 1.88 -14.49
CA CYS A 27 4.79 0.83 -14.10
C CYS A 27 5.77 0.57 -15.23
N SER A 28 7.04 0.52 -14.90
CA SER A 28 8.12 0.31 -15.86
C SER A 28 8.56 -1.14 -15.95
N SER A 29 8.02 -2.01 -15.11
CA SER A 29 8.40 -3.42 -15.10
C SER A 29 7.22 -4.32 -14.74
N VAL A 30 7.29 -5.57 -15.18
CA VAL A 30 6.32 -6.61 -14.81
C VAL A 30 6.34 -6.85 -13.29
N GLU A 31 7.53 -6.78 -12.68
CA GLU A 31 7.68 -6.94 -11.24
C GLU A 31 6.78 -5.98 -10.45
N GLN A 32 6.75 -4.73 -10.85
CA GLN A 32 5.92 -3.73 -10.17
C GLN A 32 4.43 -4.08 -10.27
N VAL A 33 4.00 -4.54 -11.43
CA VAL A 33 2.61 -4.97 -11.63
C VAL A 33 2.28 -6.20 -10.79
N LEU A 34 3.20 -7.17 -10.74
CA LEU A 34 3.01 -8.37 -9.93
C LEU A 34 2.96 -8.04 -8.44
N ASN A 35 3.79 -7.10 -8.01
CA ASN A 35 3.77 -6.64 -6.62
C ASN A 35 2.45 -5.98 -6.27
N LEU A 36 1.93 -5.14 -7.16
CA LEU A 36 0.60 -4.52 -6.96
C LEU A 36 -0.50 -5.57 -6.92
N ALA A 37 -0.45 -6.56 -7.79
CA ALA A 37 -1.43 -7.64 -7.79
C ALA A 37 -1.38 -8.42 -6.48
N TYR A 38 -0.19 -8.68 -5.97
CA TYR A 38 -0.01 -9.35 -4.69
C TYR A 38 -0.61 -8.52 -3.54
N LEU A 39 -0.31 -7.23 -3.51
CA LEU A 39 -0.88 -6.30 -2.51
C LEU A 39 -2.41 -6.30 -2.57
N CYS A 40 -2.97 -6.28 -3.78
CA CYS A 40 -4.41 -6.31 -3.96
C CYS A 40 -5.01 -7.63 -3.44
N HIS A 41 -4.47 -8.77 -3.85
CA HIS A 41 -5.01 -10.06 -3.46
C HIS A 41 -4.88 -10.33 -1.96
N MET A 42 -3.75 -10.00 -1.38
CA MET A 42 -3.43 -10.41 -0.02
C MET A 42 -3.87 -9.41 1.04
N VAL A 43 -4.06 -8.16 0.67
CA VAL A 43 -4.31 -7.08 1.63
C VAL A 43 -5.55 -6.27 1.30
N LEU A 44 -5.57 -5.66 0.11
CA LEU A 44 -6.63 -4.69 -0.21
C LEU A 44 -7.97 -5.35 -0.52
N GLN A 45 -7.96 -6.49 -1.20
CA GLN A 45 -9.19 -7.21 -1.48
C GLN A 45 -9.85 -7.75 -0.21
N PRO A 46 -9.11 -8.38 0.74
CA PRO A 46 -9.71 -8.74 2.03
C PRO A 46 -10.31 -7.54 2.77
N LEU A 47 -9.64 -6.40 2.75
CA LEU A 47 -10.18 -5.18 3.36
C LEU A 47 -11.46 -4.74 2.66
N ARG A 48 -11.45 -4.74 1.34
CA ARG A 48 -12.60 -4.38 0.50
C ARG A 48 -13.78 -5.32 0.77
N ASP A 49 -13.52 -6.61 0.88
CA ASP A 49 -14.57 -7.61 1.12
C ASP A 49 -15.20 -7.41 2.49
N ARG A 50 -14.42 -7.00 3.47
CA ARG A 50 -14.88 -6.80 4.84
C ARG A 50 -15.69 -5.52 5.01
N PHE A 51 -15.25 -4.41 4.39
CA PHE A 51 -15.78 -3.08 4.68
C PHE A 51 -16.52 -2.42 3.50
N GLY A 52 -16.54 -3.03 2.33
CA GLY A 52 -17.11 -2.41 1.14
C GLY A 52 -16.08 -1.55 0.41
N PRO A 53 -16.51 -0.72 -0.55
CA PRO A 53 -15.61 0.06 -1.39
C PRO A 53 -14.60 0.86 -0.60
N ILE A 54 -13.33 0.78 -1.02
CA ILE A 54 -12.24 1.60 -0.47
C ILE A 54 -11.57 2.35 -1.61
N ARG A 55 -11.04 3.53 -1.30
CA ARG A 55 -10.39 4.39 -2.27
C ARG A 55 -8.89 4.42 -2.02
N ILE A 56 -8.11 4.30 -3.08
CA ILE A 56 -6.66 4.39 -3.05
C ILE A 56 -6.25 5.81 -3.40
N ASN A 57 -5.56 6.47 -2.48
CA ASN A 57 -5.05 7.83 -2.70
C ASN A 57 -3.73 7.82 -3.48
N SER A 58 -2.87 6.85 -3.23
CA SER A 58 -1.58 6.71 -3.89
C SER A 58 -1.20 5.24 -3.93
N GLY A 59 -0.88 4.74 -5.11
CA GLY A 59 -0.37 3.39 -5.29
C GLY A 59 1.06 3.43 -5.80
N TYR A 60 1.26 3.02 -7.05
CA TYR A 60 2.58 3.08 -7.67
C TYR A 60 3.00 4.54 -7.91
N ARG A 61 4.27 4.82 -7.66
CA ARG A 61 4.90 6.10 -8.02
C ARG A 61 6.18 5.83 -8.80
N CYS A 62 6.27 6.41 -10.00
CA CYS A 62 7.53 6.42 -10.71
C CYS A 62 8.53 7.30 -9.95
N PRO A 63 9.85 7.16 -10.19
CA PRO A 63 10.86 7.93 -9.46
C PRO A 63 10.64 9.45 -9.51
N GLU A 64 10.25 9.96 -10.68
CA GLU A 64 9.99 11.37 -10.85
C GLU A 64 8.83 11.85 -9.98
N LEU A 65 7.74 11.10 -9.97
CA LEU A 65 6.59 11.45 -9.13
C LEU A 65 6.93 11.33 -7.65
N ASN A 66 7.65 10.28 -7.26
CA ASN A 66 8.04 10.09 -5.87
C ASN A 66 8.88 11.28 -5.37
N SER A 67 9.78 11.77 -6.19
CA SER A 67 10.57 12.95 -5.88
C SER A 67 9.69 14.20 -5.75
N ALA A 68 8.75 14.37 -6.67
CA ALA A 68 7.87 15.54 -6.70
C ALA A 68 6.97 15.64 -5.47
N VAL A 69 6.53 14.49 -4.92
CA VAL A 69 5.68 14.48 -3.72
C VAL A 69 6.49 14.39 -2.41
N GLY A 70 7.81 14.43 -2.50
CA GLY A 70 8.66 14.35 -1.32
C GLY A 70 8.71 12.98 -0.67
N GLY A 71 8.52 11.92 -1.44
CA GLY A 71 8.61 10.55 -0.93
C GLY A 71 10.04 10.18 -0.58
N VAL A 72 10.18 9.20 0.32
CA VAL A 72 11.50 8.72 0.72
C VAL A 72 12.22 8.08 -0.48
N LYS A 73 13.54 8.11 -0.45
CA LYS A 73 14.38 7.68 -1.57
C LYS A 73 14.14 6.22 -1.98
N ASN A 74 13.88 5.35 -1.03
CA ASN A 74 13.64 3.92 -1.26
C ASN A 74 12.18 3.55 -1.00
N SER A 75 11.26 4.39 -1.45
CA SER A 75 9.84 4.21 -1.21
C SER A 75 9.31 2.89 -1.79
N GLN A 76 8.53 2.18 -0.98
CA GLN A 76 7.84 0.97 -1.42
C GLN A 76 6.83 1.26 -2.53
N HIS A 77 6.33 2.49 -2.62
CA HIS A 77 5.44 2.91 -3.71
C HIS A 77 6.14 2.78 -5.07
N MET A 78 7.45 2.98 -5.14
CA MET A 78 8.19 2.85 -6.39
C MET A 78 8.36 1.40 -6.85
N ARG A 79 8.15 0.44 -5.94
CA ARG A 79 8.24 -0.98 -6.27
C ARG A 79 6.87 -1.63 -6.48
N GLY A 80 5.80 -0.87 -6.33
CA GLY A 80 4.45 -1.42 -6.40
C GLY A 80 4.06 -2.22 -5.16
N GLU A 81 4.73 -2.00 -4.05
CA GLU A 81 4.52 -2.77 -2.81
C GLU A 81 3.63 -2.05 -1.79
N ALA A 82 3.22 -0.83 -2.06
CA ALA A 82 2.49 -0.03 -1.09
C ALA A 82 1.30 0.71 -1.69
N ALA A 83 0.34 0.99 -0.84
CA ALA A 83 -0.78 1.86 -1.14
C ALA A 83 -1.12 2.73 0.06
N ASP A 84 -1.56 3.94 -0.22
CA ASP A 84 -2.13 4.85 0.77
C ASP A 84 -3.64 4.80 0.61
N ILE A 85 -4.33 4.44 1.68
CA ILE A 85 -5.76 4.22 1.68
C ILE A 85 -6.46 5.46 2.23
N HIS A 86 -7.43 5.95 1.47
CA HIS A 86 -8.29 7.02 1.92
C HIS A 86 -9.15 6.58 3.10
N LEU A 87 -9.29 7.44 4.10
CA LEU A 87 -10.14 7.20 5.26
C LEU A 87 -11.37 8.10 5.21
N PRO A 88 -12.58 7.53 5.12
CA PRO A 88 -13.81 8.33 5.15
C PRO A 88 -13.98 9.09 6.48
N SER A 89 -13.50 8.50 7.56
CA SER A 89 -13.49 9.11 8.90
C SER A 89 -12.38 8.46 9.73
N VAL A 90 -12.05 9.08 10.85
CA VAL A 90 -11.07 8.51 11.79
C VAL A 90 -11.60 7.20 12.38
N GLU A 91 -12.90 7.14 12.68
CA GLU A 91 -13.53 5.94 13.24
C GLU A 91 -13.44 4.75 12.29
N ILE A 92 -13.78 4.97 11.01
CA ILE A 92 -13.67 3.91 10.00
C ILE A 92 -12.19 3.55 9.80
N GLY A 93 -11.31 4.54 9.81
CA GLY A 93 -9.88 4.30 9.72
C GLY A 93 -9.34 3.39 10.82
N LYS A 94 -9.83 3.56 12.04
CA LYS A 94 -9.45 2.70 13.17
C LYS A 94 -9.89 1.25 12.93
N GLU A 95 -11.07 1.06 12.34
CA GLU A 95 -11.55 -0.28 12.00
C GLU A 95 -10.70 -0.91 10.90
N TYR A 96 -10.36 -0.14 9.87
CA TYR A 96 -9.45 -0.60 8.81
C TYR A 96 -8.11 -1.01 9.40
N PHE A 97 -7.55 -0.15 10.24
CA PHE A 97 -6.23 -0.38 10.83
C PHE A 97 -6.21 -1.66 11.66
N ALA A 98 -7.24 -1.85 12.50
CA ALA A 98 -7.36 -3.04 13.33
C ALA A 98 -7.45 -4.32 12.48
N PHE A 99 -8.23 -4.27 11.41
CA PHE A 99 -8.36 -5.40 10.50
C PHE A 99 -7.05 -5.70 9.78
N LEU A 100 -6.39 -4.67 9.26
CA LEU A 100 -5.14 -4.83 8.52
C LEU A 100 -4.04 -5.44 9.38
N LYS A 101 -4.04 -5.16 10.68
CA LYS A 101 -3.09 -5.77 11.62
C LYS A 101 -3.22 -7.28 11.69
N THR A 102 -4.38 -7.83 11.35
CA THR A 102 -4.60 -9.28 11.41
C THR A 102 -4.12 -10.02 10.17
N LEU A 103 -3.81 -9.31 9.10
CA LEU A 103 -3.44 -9.93 7.82
C LEU A 103 -1.95 -10.30 7.80
N PRO A 104 -1.63 -11.58 7.61
CA PRO A 104 -0.21 -12.02 7.67
C PRO A 104 0.65 -11.45 6.56
N ALA A 105 0.06 -11.08 5.42
CA ALA A 105 0.83 -10.56 4.29
C ALA A 105 1.28 -9.11 4.47
N VAL A 106 0.74 -8.38 5.45
CA VAL A 106 1.10 -6.99 5.68
C VAL A 106 2.56 -6.89 6.14
N ASP A 107 3.35 -6.11 5.42
CA ASP A 107 4.74 -5.86 5.74
C ASP A 107 4.90 -4.61 6.60
N GLU A 108 4.34 -3.49 6.16
CA GLU A 108 4.37 -2.24 6.91
C GLU A 108 2.97 -1.67 7.00
N LEU A 109 2.60 -1.15 8.17
CA LEU A 109 1.29 -0.57 8.41
C LEU A 109 1.48 0.68 9.26
N ILE A 110 1.14 1.83 8.67
CA ILE A 110 1.37 3.13 9.30
C ILE A 110 0.11 3.98 9.19
N TRP A 111 -0.31 4.51 10.32
CA TRP A 111 -1.31 5.58 10.33
C TRP A 111 -0.57 6.90 10.12
N GLU A 112 -0.90 7.60 9.05
CA GLU A 112 -0.26 8.87 8.72
C GLU A 112 -1.25 10.01 8.82
N ARG A 113 -0.70 11.20 9.07
CA ARG A 113 -1.50 12.40 9.23
C ARG A 113 -0.73 13.61 8.73
N LYS A 114 -1.43 14.49 8.03
CA LYS A 114 -0.92 15.80 7.64
C LYS A 114 -2.04 16.80 7.86
N GLY A 115 -1.88 17.70 8.82
CA GLY A 115 -2.97 18.59 9.24
C GLY A 115 -4.13 17.75 9.78
N ASN A 116 -5.31 17.96 9.21
CA ASN A 116 -6.51 17.20 9.56
C ASN A 116 -6.77 16.02 8.64
N THR A 117 -5.87 15.77 7.69
CA THR A 117 -5.99 14.65 6.77
C THR A 117 -5.28 13.43 7.32
N HIS A 118 -6.00 12.32 7.37
CA HIS A 118 -5.47 11.03 7.81
C HIS A 118 -5.54 10.03 6.67
N TRP A 119 -4.58 9.13 6.62
CA TRP A 119 -4.63 7.99 5.70
C TRP A 119 -3.83 6.84 6.30
N ILE A 120 -4.00 5.67 5.73
CA ILE A 120 -3.23 4.49 6.14
C ILE A 120 -2.29 4.13 5.00
N HIS A 121 -1.01 4.05 5.33
CA HIS A 121 -0.01 3.46 4.45
C HIS A 121 0.08 1.97 4.78
N VAL A 122 -0.08 1.13 3.79
CA VAL A 122 0.06 -0.32 3.95
C VAL A 122 0.92 -0.88 2.84
N SER A 123 1.77 -1.82 3.17
CA SER A 123 2.60 -2.51 2.18
C SER A 123 2.58 -4.00 2.38
N ALA A 124 2.90 -4.71 1.31
CA ALA A 124 3.10 -6.15 1.32
C ALA A 124 4.26 -6.46 0.39
N ARG A 125 5.11 -7.36 0.82
CA ARG A 125 6.27 -7.75 0.03
C ARG A 125 6.09 -9.16 -0.51
N ARG A 126 6.02 -9.28 -1.81
CA ARG A 126 5.92 -10.57 -2.48
C ARG A 126 7.27 -11.29 -2.37
N VAL A 127 7.25 -12.53 -1.90
CA VAL A 127 8.46 -13.35 -1.83
C VAL A 127 8.71 -13.92 -3.22
N LYS A 128 9.80 -13.50 -3.84
CA LYS A 128 10.13 -13.92 -5.21
C LYS A 128 10.69 -15.33 -5.29
N ASP A 129 11.38 -15.73 -4.24
CA ASP A 129 12.03 -17.04 -4.19
C ASP A 129 11.66 -17.70 -2.86
N PRO A 130 10.66 -18.57 -2.88
CA PRO A 130 10.25 -19.24 -1.67
C PRO A 130 11.34 -20.23 -1.26
N SER A 131 12.33 -19.75 -0.54
CA SER A 131 13.33 -20.62 0.04
C SER A 131 12.68 -21.42 1.16
N PRO A 132 12.58 -22.73 1.02
CA PRO A 132 11.97 -23.55 2.06
C PRO A 132 12.80 -23.62 3.32
N ALA A 133 13.99 -23.06 3.29
CA ALA A 133 14.96 -23.19 4.38
C ALA A 133 14.75 -22.21 5.53
N LEU A 134 13.80 -21.30 5.46
CA LEU A 134 13.71 -20.21 6.41
C LEU A 134 12.33 -20.00 7.04
N PRO A 135 11.66 -21.07 7.48
CA PRO A 135 10.30 -20.93 8.00
C PRO A 135 10.21 -20.14 9.31
N SER A 136 11.30 -20.13 10.08
CA SER A 136 11.29 -19.47 11.39
C SER A 136 11.55 -17.97 11.32
N MET A 137 11.92 -17.45 10.15
CA MET A 137 12.34 -16.06 10.04
C MET A 137 11.21 -15.09 9.69
N GLY A 138 10.13 -15.60 9.15
CA GLY A 138 9.04 -14.75 8.71
C GLY A 138 8.29 -14.07 9.82
N GLY A 139 8.13 -14.76 10.95
CA GLY A 139 7.31 -14.25 12.05
C GLY A 139 7.90 -13.06 12.79
N GLY A 140 9.20 -13.10 13.01
CA GLY A 140 9.87 -12.05 13.77
C GLY A 140 9.89 -10.70 13.10
N SER A 141 10.22 -10.67 11.83
CA SER A 141 10.30 -9.42 11.09
C SER A 141 8.92 -8.82 10.81
N TYR A 142 7.92 -9.65 10.71
CA TYR A 142 6.57 -9.20 10.43
C TYR A 142 6.05 -8.27 11.53
N ASN A 143 6.16 -8.67 12.77
CA ASN A 143 5.60 -7.92 13.89
C ASN A 143 6.29 -6.58 14.09
N SER A 144 7.57 -6.49 13.79
CA SER A 144 8.33 -5.25 13.99
C SER A 144 7.92 -4.15 13.02
N LYS A 145 7.17 -4.47 11.98
CA LYS A 145 6.80 -3.51 10.96
C LYS A 145 5.43 -2.89 11.15
N HIS A 146 4.71 -3.31 12.12
CA HIS A 146 3.41 -2.72 12.45
C HIS A 146 3.63 -1.47 13.29
N ARG A 147 3.69 -0.33 12.62
CA ARG A 147 4.00 0.95 13.26
C ARG A 147 2.76 1.64 13.77
N ALA A 148 2.17 1.10 14.80
CA ALA A 148 1.04 1.74 15.44
C ALA A 148 1.43 3.01 16.18
N SER A 149 2.72 3.22 16.42
CA SER A 149 3.22 4.39 17.16
C SER A 149 2.89 5.73 16.51
N LYS A 150 2.61 5.73 15.21
CA LYS A 150 2.20 6.95 14.53
C LYS A 150 0.71 7.20 14.59
N LEU A 151 -0.01 6.33 15.22
CA LEU A 151 -1.44 6.48 15.40
C LEU A 151 -1.68 7.46 16.54
N SER A 152 -1.93 8.68 16.20
CA SER A 152 -2.21 9.72 17.15
C SER A 152 -3.19 10.66 16.52
N PRO A 153 -4.42 10.57 16.87
CA PRO A 153 -5.40 11.55 16.42
C PRO A 153 -5.17 12.89 17.08
#